data_cef60ef590b8a25ca7b42edd21b11c7e
#
_entry.id   cef60ef590b8a25ca7b42edd21b11c7e
#
_cell.length_a   1.000
_cell.length_b   1.000
_cell.length_c   1.000
_cell.angle_alpha   90.00
_cell.angle_beta   90.00
_cell.angle_gamma   90.00
#
_symmetry.space_group_name_H-M   'P 1'
#
loop_
_entity.id
_entity.type
_entity.pdbx_description
1 polymer ?
#
loop_
_entity_poly.entity_id
_entity_poly.type
_entity_poly.pdbx_seq_one_letter_code
_entity_poly.pdbx_strand_id
1 'polypeptide(L)'
;LDPTLLVDGAKTVVSLLYNYYPSVTQNTQSLFKVSKYAYGEDYHIVVKNKLVELMQWITENIGEVSGRAFVDSAPVLERAWATKSGLGWIGKNGNLINKGSGSFYFLSELIIDLDLEPDHAIPTNHCGTCTACIDACPTQAIESPAVINGSKCISYFTIELKDAIPTEMKGKF
;
A
#
# COMPACT_ATOMS: atom_id res chain seq x y z
N LEU A 1 -10.00 2.70 -12.14
CA LEU A 1 -11.32 2.22 -11.72
C LEU A 1 -12.17 3.39 -11.27
N ASP A 2 -13.44 3.39 -11.65
CA ASP A 2 -14.42 4.38 -11.24
C ASP A 2 -14.92 4.03 -9.83
N PRO A 3 -14.75 4.88 -8.82
CA PRO A 3 -15.19 4.60 -7.46
C PRO A 3 -16.71 4.52 -7.32
N THR A 4 -17.47 5.11 -8.22
CA THR A 4 -18.94 5.01 -8.20
C THR A 4 -19.45 3.60 -8.49
N LEU A 5 -18.63 2.75 -9.11
CA LEU A 5 -18.93 1.32 -9.29
C LEU A 5 -18.80 0.51 -8.00
N LEU A 6 -18.12 1.05 -6.99
CA LEU A 6 -17.91 0.39 -5.69
C LEU A 6 -18.82 0.95 -4.60
N VAL A 7 -19.14 2.23 -4.70
CA VAL A 7 -19.98 2.95 -3.74
C VAL A 7 -20.93 3.86 -4.52
N ASP A 8 -22.20 3.59 -4.43
CA ASP A 8 -23.23 4.39 -5.07
C ASP A 8 -23.21 5.81 -4.51
N GLY A 9 -23.31 6.81 -5.37
CA GLY A 9 -23.26 8.22 -4.99
C GLY A 9 -21.88 8.72 -4.54
N ALA A 10 -20.81 7.95 -4.72
CA ALA A 10 -19.45 8.36 -4.35
C ALA A 10 -19.05 9.69 -5.02
N LYS A 11 -18.53 10.62 -4.23
CA LYS A 11 -18.00 11.92 -4.67
C LYS A 11 -16.53 12.09 -4.35
N THR A 12 -16.09 11.51 -3.24
CA THR A 12 -14.70 11.67 -2.76
C THR A 12 -14.06 10.32 -2.45
N VAL A 13 -12.78 10.21 -2.77
CA VAL A 13 -11.89 9.14 -2.32
C VAL A 13 -10.87 9.76 -1.38
N VAL A 14 -10.92 9.40 -0.11
CA VAL A 14 -9.93 9.80 0.89
C VAL A 14 -8.91 8.68 1.01
N SER A 15 -7.67 8.91 0.56
CA SER A 15 -6.57 7.95 0.71
C SER A 15 -5.78 8.20 1.97
N LEU A 16 -5.42 7.15 2.67
CA LEU A 16 -4.71 7.22 3.94
C LEU A 16 -3.48 6.32 3.95
N LEU A 17 -2.46 6.75 4.70
CA LEU A 17 -1.24 6.01 4.96
C LEU A 17 -1.20 5.61 6.44
N TYR A 18 -1.14 4.30 6.71
CA TYR A 18 -0.94 3.77 8.05
C TYR A 18 0.46 3.17 8.18
N ASN A 19 1.34 3.83 8.92
CA ASN A 19 2.73 3.38 9.08
C ASN A 19 2.81 2.10 9.90
N TYR A 20 3.50 1.08 9.37
CA TYR A 20 3.70 -0.20 10.04
C TYR A 20 5.17 -0.44 10.45
N TYR A 21 6.05 0.53 10.29
CA TYR A 21 7.45 0.33 10.66
C TYR A 21 7.56 0.12 12.17
N PRO A 22 8.01 -1.06 12.64
CA PRO A 22 8.02 -1.39 14.05
C PRO A 22 9.16 -0.67 14.78
N SER A 23 8.92 -0.26 16.02
CA SER A 23 9.96 0.27 16.91
C SER A 23 11.00 -0.77 17.34
N VAL A 24 10.58 -2.05 17.37
CA VAL A 24 11.43 -3.19 17.69
C VAL A 24 11.49 -4.12 16.48
N THR A 25 12.68 -4.42 16.01
CA THR A 25 12.90 -5.33 14.89
C THR A 25 13.31 -6.70 15.37
N GLN A 26 13.05 -7.71 14.55
CA GLN A 26 13.49 -9.09 14.79
C GLN A 26 15.03 -9.14 14.89
N ASN A 27 15.55 -10.02 15.75
CA ASN A 27 16.99 -10.27 15.84
C ASN A 27 17.54 -10.71 14.47
N THR A 28 18.64 -10.08 14.05
CA THR A 28 19.31 -10.35 12.78
C THR A 28 19.87 -11.78 12.68
N GLN A 29 20.08 -12.42 13.81
CA GLN A 29 20.56 -13.83 13.90
C GLN A 29 19.42 -14.86 13.84
N SER A 30 18.16 -14.43 13.79
CA SER A 30 17.03 -15.35 13.66
C SER A 30 17.11 -16.14 12.36
N LEU A 31 16.88 -17.45 12.45
CA LEU A 31 16.89 -18.36 11.31
C LEU A 31 15.80 -18.00 10.28
N PHE A 32 14.65 -17.53 10.78
CA PHE A 32 13.53 -17.10 9.95
C PHE A 32 13.33 -15.60 10.07
N LYS A 33 13.10 -14.96 8.93
CA LYS A 33 12.79 -13.52 8.86
C LYS A 33 11.33 -13.34 8.50
N VAL A 34 10.60 -12.62 9.34
CA VAL A 34 9.22 -12.24 9.08
C VAL A 34 9.20 -10.82 8.48
N SER A 35 8.39 -10.62 7.47
CA SER A 35 8.21 -9.28 6.90
C SER A 35 7.63 -8.32 7.93
N LYS A 36 8.11 -7.09 7.96
CA LYS A 36 7.73 -6.10 8.99
C LYS A 36 6.23 -5.80 9.00
N TYR A 37 5.57 -5.86 7.85
CA TYR A 37 4.12 -5.62 7.76
C TYR A 37 3.30 -6.70 8.50
N ALA A 38 3.88 -7.88 8.71
CA ALA A 38 3.21 -9.01 9.36
C ALA A 38 3.48 -9.07 10.88
N TYR A 39 4.06 -8.02 11.47
CA TYR A 39 4.25 -7.94 12.90
C TYR A 39 2.95 -7.48 13.58
N GLY A 40 2.52 -8.20 14.62
CA GLY A 40 1.34 -7.87 15.41
C GLY A 40 0.03 -8.43 14.85
N GLU A 41 -1.05 -7.69 15.08
CA GLU A 41 -2.38 -8.06 14.60
C GLU A 41 -2.52 -7.89 13.09
N ASP A 42 -3.51 -8.59 12.52
CA ASP A 42 -3.86 -8.48 11.11
C ASP A 42 -4.26 -7.04 10.77
N TYR A 43 -3.48 -6.41 9.89
CA TYR A 43 -3.68 -5.02 9.49
C TYR A 43 -5.02 -4.78 8.80
N HIS A 44 -5.61 -5.79 8.14
CA HIS A 44 -6.94 -5.67 7.56
C HIS A 44 -7.99 -5.35 8.62
N ILE A 45 -7.84 -5.91 9.82
CA ILE A 45 -8.73 -5.64 10.95
C ILE A 45 -8.39 -4.28 11.56
N VAL A 46 -7.11 -4.07 11.89
CA VAL A 46 -6.66 -2.86 12.59
C VAL A 46 -6.95 -1.60 11.79
N VAL A 47 -6.57 -1.57 10.52
CA VAL A 47 -6.75 -0.39 9.66
C VAL A 47 -8.23 -0.17 9.36
N LYS A 48 -8.99 -1.26 9.08
CA LYS A 48 -10.42 -1.15 8.83
C LYS A 48 -11.18 -0.57 10.01
N ASN A 49 -10.87 -0.98 11.24
CA ASN A 49 -11.49 -0.42 12.44
C ASN A 49 -11.22 1.09 12.55
N LYS A 50 -9.97 1.52 12.31
CA LYS A 50 -9.63 2.96 12.30
C LYS A 50 -10.37 3.76 11.22
N LEU A 51 -10.59 3.17 10.06
CA LEU A 51 -11.39 3.81 9.00
C LEU A 51 -12.87 3.94 9.41
N VAL A 52 -13.41 2.94 10.08
CA VAL A 52 -14.80 3.00 10.63
C VAL A 52 -14.90 4.07 11.70
N GLU A 53 -13.93 4.16 12.62
CA GLU A 53 -13.85 5.22 13.62
C GLU A 53 -13.78 6.62 12.95
N LEU A 54 -12.97 6.75 11.90
CA LEU A 54 -12.88 8.00 11.13
C LEU A 54 -14.20 8.36 10.45
N MET A 55 -14.89 7.40 9.84
CA MET A 55 -16.21 7.64 9.24
C MET A 55 -17.23 8.09 10.29
N GLN A 56 -17.23 7.46 11.47
CA GLN A 56 -18.08 7.86 12.56
C GLN A 56 -17.77 9.27 13.02
N TRP A 57 -16.49 9.62 13.18
CA TRP A 57 -16.07 10.96 13.54
C TRP A 57 -16.52 12.02 12.51
N ILE A 58 -16.42 11.70 11.21
CA ILE A 58 -16.91 12.57 10.14
C ILE A 58 -18.41 12.80 10.29
N THR A 59 -19.18 11.74 10.51
CA THR A 59 -20.64 11.84 10.70
C THR A 59 -21.01 12.73 11.88
N GLU A 60 -20.28 12.59 12.99
CA GLU A 60 -20.57 13.33 14.24
C GLU A 60 -20.15 14.81 14.16
N ASN A 61 -19.09 15.16 13.41
CA ASN A 61 -18.45 16.47 13.46
C ASN A 61 -18.61 17.31 12.18
N ILE A 62 -18.87 16.67 11.05
CA ILE A 62 -18.93 17.35 9.74
C ILE A 62 -20.34 17.24 9.15
N GLY A 63 -20.93 16.05 9.15
CA GLY A 63 -22.26 15.79 8.62
C GLY A 63 -22.48 14.34 8.26
N GLU A 64 -23.72 13.97 7.98
CA GLU A 64 -24.05 12.60 7.55
C GLU A 64 -23.20 12.21 6.34
N VAL A 65 -22.60 11.03 6.40
CA VAL A 65 -21.77 10.47 5.33
C VAL A 65 -22.13 9.02 5.10
N SER A 66 -22.31 8.66 3.83
CA SER A 66 -22.45 7.28 3.39
C SER A 66 -21.22 6.90 2.57
N GLY A 67 -20.77 5.64 2.73
CA GLY A 67 -19.59 5.18 2.02
C GLY A 67 -19.06 3.86 2.53
N ARG A 68 -17.85 3.51 2.09
CA ARG A 68 -17.19 2.26 2.46
C ARG A 68 -15.70 2.45 2.69
N ALA A 69 -15.17 1.67 3.65
CA ALA A 69 -13.75 1.55 3.94
C ALA A 69 -13.14 0.38 3.16
N PHE A 70 -11.98 0.61 2.55
CA PHE A 70 -11.24 -0.38 1.79
C PHE A 70 -9.81 -0.49 2.32
N VAL A 71 -9.35 -1.72 2.46
CA VAL A 71 -7.98 -2.06 2.87
C VAL A 71 -7.60 -3.33 2.11
N ASP A 72 -6.74 -3.22 1.10
CA ASP A 72 -6.12 -4.30 0.32
C ASP A 72 -7.07 -5.35 -0.32
N SER A 73 -8.26 -5.55 0.18
CA SER A 73 -9.16 -6.66 -0.17
C SER A 73 -10.24 -6.31 -1.22
N ALA A 74 -10.08 -5.24 -1.99
CA ALA A 74 -11.07 -4.80 -2.99
C ALA A 74 -10.37 -4.37 -4.30
N PRO A 75 -11.12 -4.29 -5.43
CA PRO A 75 -10.57 -3.84 -6.70
C PRO A 75 -10.35 -2.31 -6.71
N VAL A 76 -9.67 -1.78 -5.70
CA VAL A 76 -9.25 -0.39 -5.59
C VAL A 76 -7.79 -0.27 -6.02
N LEU A 77 -7.47 0.70 -6.86
CA LEU A 77 -6.09 1.00 -7.25
C LEU A 77 -5.44 1.93 -6.21
N GLU A 78 -5.23 1.40 -4.99
CA GLU A 78 -4.77 2.15 -3.82
C GLU A 78 -3.57 3.05 -4.10
N ARG A 79 -2.51 2.51 -4.72
CA ARG A 79 -1.31 3.30 -5.05
C ARG A 79 -1.60 4.44 -6.02
N ALA A 80 -2.52 4.25 -6.96
CA ALA A 80 -2.90 5.29 -7.90
C ALA A 80 -3.71 6.39 -7.21
N TRP A 81 -4.63 6.03 -6.32
CA TRP A 81 -5.38 6.98 -5.52
C TRP A 81 -4.47 7.74 -4.56
N ALA A 82 -3.61 7.06 -3.83
CA ALA A 82 -2.64 7.69 -2.95
C ALA A 82 -1.72 8.69 -3.69
N THR A 83 -1.30 8.37 -4.92
CA THR A 83 -0.53 9.31 -5.75
C THR A 83 -1.36 10.51 -6.17
N LYS A 84 -2.61 10.29 -6.57
CA LYS A 84 -3.53 11.39 -6.92
C LYS A 84 -3.82 12.32 -5.73
N SER A 85 -3.90 11.77 -4.54
CA SER A 85 -4.10 12.51 -3.29
C SER A 85 -2.81 13.17 -2.75
N GLY A 86 -1.70 13.14 -3.50
CA GLY A 86 -0.47 13.82 -3.12
C GLY A 86 0.33 13.13 -2.00
N LEU A 87 -0.01 11.90 -1.62
CA LEU A 87 0.65 11.17 -0.52
C LEU A 87 2.06 10.70 -0.86
N GLY A 88 2.42 10.67 -2.15
CA GLY A 88 3.74 10.28 -2.61
C GLY A 88 3.78 9.99 -4.10
N TRP A 89 4.84 9.33 -4.55
CA TRP A 89 5.01 8.88 -5.94
C TRP A 89 5.24 7.38 -6.02
N ILE A 90 4.98 6.79 -7.18
CA ILE A 90 5.31 5.38 -7.42
C ILE A 90 6.80 5.29 -7.71
N GLY A 91 7.54 4.62 -6.83
CA GLY A 91 8.96 4.37 -6.97
C GLY A 91 9.29 3.37 -8.08
N LYS A 92 10.58 3.26 -8.42
CA LYS A 92 11.06 2.25 -9.38
C LYS A 92 10.79 0.81 -8.92
N ASN A 93 10.60 0.60 -7.62
CA ASN A 93 10.21 -0.69 -7.02
C ASN A 93 8.69 -0.95 -7.07
N GLY A 94 7.89 -0.08 -7.69
CA GLY A 94 6.45 -0.21 -7.80
C GLY A 94 5.66 0.14 -6.53
N ASN A 95 6.31 0.53 -5.44
CA ASN A 95 5.65 0.94 -4.21
C ASN A 95 5.40 2.46 -4.19
N LEU A 96 4.39 2.88 -3.42
CA LEU A 96 4.24 4.28 -3.07
C LEU A 96 5.37 4.68 -2.11
N ILE A 97 6.02 5.80 -2.41
CA ILE A 97 7.08 6.38 -1.57
C ILE A 97 6.67 7.77 -1.13
N ASN A 98 6.64 8.00 0.17
CA ASN A 98 6.48 9.32 0.76
C ASN A 98 7.85 9.94 1.05
N LYS A 99 8.06 11.20 0.69
CA LYS A 99 9.35 11.89 0.81
C LYS A 99 9.90 11.95 2.25
N GLY A 100 9.01 12.09 3.23
CA GLY A 100 9.42 12.29 4.62
C GLY A 100 9.65 10.98 5.39
N SER A 101 9.03 9.87 4.95
CA SER A 101 8.85 8.69 5.80
C SER A 101 8.98 7.35 5.05
N GLY A 102 9.33 7.38 3.76
CA GLY A 102 9.63 6.16 3.00
C GLY A 102 8.38 5.42 2.49
N SER A 103 8.38 4.09 2.53
CA SER A 103 7.35 3.25 1.91
C SER A 103 6.73 2.20 2.84
N PHE A 104 6.96 2.30 4.16
CA PHE A 104 6.43 1.33 5.13
C PHE A 104 5.01 1.71 5.58
N TYR A 105 4.06 1.68 4.62
CA TYR A 105 2.67 2.03 4.85
C TYR A 105 1.72 0.98 4.31
N PHE A 106 0.67 0.70 5.07
CA PHE A 106 -0.56 0.18 4.52
C PHE A 106 -1.32 1.33 3.86
N LEU A 107 -1.80 1.09 2.66
CA LEU A 107 -2.70 2.00 1.95
C LEU A 107 -4.13 1.64 2.30
N SER A 108 -4.97 2.63 2.35
CA SER A 108 -6.39 2.40 2.60
C SER A 108 -7.20 3.59 2.09
N GLU A 109 -8.46 3.34 1.76
CA GLU A 109 -9.36 4.35 1.25
C GLU A 109 -10.70 4.36 1.95
N LEU A 110 -11.23 5.58 2.13
CA LEU A 110 -12.66 5.82 2.31
C LEU A 110 -13.23 6.35 0.99
N ILE A 111 -14.20 5.65 0.44
CA ILE A 111 -14.98 6.13 -0.70
C ILE A 111 -16.33 6.57 -0.15
N ILE A 112 -16.62 7.88 -0.25
CA ILE A 112 -17.74 8.52 0.43
C ILE A 112 -18.53 9.45 -0.50
N ASP A 113 -19.79 9.70 -0.15
CA ASP A 113 -20.70 10.58 -0.85
C ASP A 113 -20.60 12.07 -0.46
N LEU A 114 -19.71 12.37 0.51
CA LEU A 114 -19.43 13.75 0.88
C LEU A 114 -18.54 14.41 -0.19
N ASP A 115 -18.93 15.61 -0.60
CA ASP A 115 -18.17 16.41 -1.58
C ASP A 115 -17.10 17.23 -0.85
N LEU A 116 -15.84 16.85 -1.00
CA LEU A 116 -14.69 17.52 -0.41
C LEU A 116 -13.84 18.15 -1.51
N GLU A 117 -13.23 19.30 -1.20
CA GLU A 117 -12.24 19.90 -2.09
C GLU A 117 -11.03 18.95 -2.24
N PRO A 118 -10.61 18.61 -3.48
CA PRO A 118 -9.53 17.68 -3.69
C PRO A 118 -8.17 18.31 -3.37
N ASP A 119 -7.28 17.51 -2.78
CA ASP A 119 -5.88 17.86 -2.64
C ASP A 119 -5.19 17.94 -4.01
N HIS A 120 -4.21 18.82 -4.10
CA HIS A 120 -3.39 18.93 -5.31
C HIS A 120 -2.29 17.87 -5.30
N ALA A 121 -2.26 17.01 -6.32
CA ALA A 121 -1.22 16.01 -6.49
C ALA A 121 0.17 16.68 -6.62
N ILE A 122 1.15 16.16 -5.91
CA ILE A 122 2.55 16.53 -6.08
C ILE A 122 3.19 15.51 -7.02
N PRO A 123 3.32 15.80 -8.33
CA PRO A 123 3.77 14.82 -9.33
C PRO A 123 5.29 14.60 -9.32
N THR A 124 5.99 14.94 -8.25
CA THR A 124 7.47 14.92 -8.24
C THR A 124 8.00 13.54 -7.91
N ASN A 125 8.61 12.88 -8.88
CA ASN A 125 9.34 11.64 -8.70
C ASN A 125 10.76 11.92 -8.23
N HIS A 126 11.11 11.47 -7.03
CA HIS A 126 12.43 11.66 -6.43
C HIS A 126 13.39 10.48 -6.63
N CYS A 127 13.05 9.48 -7.43
CA CYS A 127 13.95 8.36 -7.72
C CYS A 127 15.16 8.78 -8.57
N GLY A 128 15.00 9.75 -9.47
CA GLY A 128 16.10 10.25 -10.30
C GLY A 128 16.92 9.12 -10.93
N THR A 129 18.25 9.19 -10.78
CA THR A 129 19.21 8.17 -11.28
C THR A 129 19.40 6.98 -10.33
N CYS A 130 18.79 6.97 -9.14
CA CYS A 130 18.93 5.90 -8.15
C CYS A 130 18.42 4.55 -8.70
N THR A 131 19.21 3.49 -8.55
CA THR A 131 18.88 2.10 -8.94
C THR A 131 18.88 1.13 -7.75
N ALA A 132 19.06 1.63 -6.54
CA ALA A 132 19.26 0.81 -5.35
C ALA A 132 18.23 -0.33 -5.15
N CYS A 133 16.95 -0.08 -5.44
CA CYS A 133 15.91 -1.12 -5.32
C CYS A 133 16.00 -2.16 -6.46
N ILE A 134 16.45 -1.78 -7.64
CA ILE A 134 16.64 -2.68 -8.79
C ILE A 134 17.83 -3.59 -8.50
N ASP A 135 18.94 -3.01 -8.06
CA ASP A 135 20.19 -3.72 -7.76
C ASP A 135 20.05 -4.65 -6.56
N ALA A 136 19.25 -4.25 -5.56
CA ALA A 136 19.00 -5.04 -4.36
C ALA A 136 17.97 -6.16 -4.56
N CYS A 137 17.25 -6.23 -5.68
CA CYS A 137 16.23 -7.24 -5.90
C CYS A 137 16.86 -8.62 -6.14
N PRO A 138 16.78 -9.59 -5.21
CA PRO A 138 17.54 -10.84 -5.30
C PRO A 138 17.03 -11.76 -6.42
N THR A 139 15.80 -11.57 -6.84
CA THR A 139 15.16 -12.35 -7.93
C THR A 139 15.12 -11.60 -9.25
N GLN A 140 15.64 -10.36 -9.27
CA GLN A 140 15.58 -9.49 -10.45
C GLN A 140 14.15 -9.30 -10.99
N ALA A 141 13.19 -9.23 -10.09
CA ALA A 141 11.78 -9.03 -10.44
C ALA A 141 11.47 -7.62 -10.96
N ILE A 142 12.32 -6.63 -10.62
CA ILE A 142 12.18 -5.25 -11.12
C ILE A 142 12.92 -5.16 -12.45
N GLU A 143 12.21 -5.40 -13.54
CA GLU A 143 12.80 -5.47 -14.89
C GLU A 143 13.14 -4.10 -15.48
N SER A 144 12.37 -3.08 -15.10
CA SER A 144 12.62 -1.67 -15.42
C SER A 144 11.90 -0.78 -14.39
N PRO A 145 12.13 0.54 -14.37
CA PRO A 145 11.46 1.43 -13.44
C PRO A 145 9.94 1.25 -13.39
N ALA A 146 9.42 0.87 -12.23
CA ALA A 146 8.01 0.59 -11.94
C ALA A 146 7.39 -0.61 -12.73
N VAL A 147 8.21 -1.42 -13.39
CA VAL A 147 7.77 -2.65 -14.07
C VAL A 147 8.24 -3.86 -13.26
N ILE A 148 7.29 -4.51 -12.62
CA ILE A 148 7.55 -5.65 -11.74
C ILE A 148 7.06 -6.94 -12.42
N ASN A 149 7.97 -7.89 -12.60
CA ASN A 149 7.60 -9.24 -13.03
C ASN A 149 7.06 -10.03 -11.83
N GLY A 150 5.74 -10.18 -11.76
CA GLY A 150 5.06 -10.85 -10.65
C GLY A 150 5.55 -12.29 -10.45
N SER A 151 5.82 -13.03 -11.55
CA SER A 151 6.27 -14.42 -11.46
C SER A 151 7.70 -14.60 -10.90
N LYS A 152 8.46 -13.52 -10.75
CA LYS A 152 9.78 -13.50 -10.11
C LYS A 152 9.74 -12.82 -8.74
N CYS A 153 8.64 -12.18 -8.37
CA CYS A 153 8.55 -11.39 -7.15
C CYS A 153 8.52 -12.28 -5.89
N ILE A 154 9.30 -11.90 -4.88
CA ILE A 154 9.31 -12.60 -3.58
C ILE A 154 7.90 -12.60 -2.97
N SER A 155 7.15 -11.51 -3.09
CA SER A 155 5.78 -11.43 -2.58
C SER A 155 4.87 -12.49 -3.21
N TYR A 156 5.04 -12.79 -4.50
CA TYR A 156 4.30 -13.88 -5.13
C TYR A 156 4.65 -15.23 -4.49
N PHE A 157 5.94 -15.52 -4.31
CA PHE A 157 6.37 -16.80 -3.76
C PHE A 157 6.01 -17.00 -2.29
N THR A 158 5.91 -15.92 -1.52
CA THR A 158 5.68 -16.00 -0.06
C THR A 158 4.22 -15.79 0.35
N ILE A 159 3.39 -15.23 -0.54
CA ILE A 159 2.00 -14.86 -0.22
C ILE A 159 1.01 -15.58 -1.13
N GLU A 160 1.24 -15.53 -2.46
CA GLU A 160 0.24 -15.96 -3.45
C GLU A 160 0.44 -17.41 -3.91
N LEU A 161 1.69 -17.87 -3.97
CA LEU A 161 2.00 -19.22 -4.44
C LEU A 161 1.49 -20.28 -3.46
N LYS A 162 0.59 -21.14 -3.92
CA LYS A 162 0.02 -22.25 -3.13
C LYS A 162 0.80 -23.55 -3.27
N ASP A 163 1.79 -23.57 -4.17
CA ASP A 163 2.66 -24.71 -4.44
C ASP A 163 4.06 -24.51 -3.85
N ALA A 164 4.92 -25.52 -4.02
CA ALA A 164 6.32 -25.42 -3.60
C ALA A 164 7.06 -24.36 -4.42
N ILE A 165 7.92 -23.60 -3.75
CA ILE A 165 8.80 -22.62 -4.41
C ILE A 165 9.66 -23.34 -5.45
N PRO A 166 9.73 -22.87 -6.71
CA PRO A 166 10.56 -23.45 -7.75
C PRO A 166 12.02 -23.58 -7.33
N THR A 167 12.66 -24.67 -7.75
CA THR A 167 14.02 -25.01 -7.30
C THR A 167 15.03 -23.91 -7.64
N GLU A 168 14.88 -23.27 -8.80
CA GLU A 168 15.72 -22.16 -9.27
C GLU A 168 15.56 -20.87 -8.45
N MET A 169 14.51 -20.75 -7.66
CA MET A 169 14.25 -19.63 -6.76
C MET A 169 14.69 -19.90 -5.33
N LYS A 170 14.89 -21.17 -4.95
CA LYS A 170 15.35 -21.53 -3.61
C LYS A 170 16.72 -20.92 -3.33
N GLY A 171 16.85 -20.30 -2.17
CA GLY A 171 18.11 -19.68 -1.72
C GLY A 171 18.41 -18.31 -2.33
N LYS A 172 17.48 -17.72 -3.12
CA LYS A 172 17.63 -16.33 -3.60
C LYS A 172 17.10 -15.30 -2.60
N PHE A 173 16.26 -15.73 -1.65
CA PHE A 173 15.65 -14.88 -0.63
C PHE A 173 15.35 -15.69 0.64
#